data_cd9a7ea25d8fe07bf217140ffc743032
#
_entry.id   cd9a7ea25d8fe07bf217140ffc743032
#
_cell.length_a   1.000
_cell.length_b   1.000
_cell.length_c   1.000
_cell.angle_alpha   90.00
_cell.angle_beta   90.00
_cell.angle_gamma   90.00
#
_symmetry.space_group_name_H-M   'P 1'
#
loop_
_entity.id
_entity.type
_entity.pdbx_description
1 polymer ?
#
loop_
_entity_poly.entity_id
_entity_poly.type
_entity_poly.pdbx_seq_one_letter_code
_entity_poly.pdbx_strand_id
1 'polypeptide(L)'
;MRTWFITGASRGLGRAFAAAALDRGDRVVAAARTIAQADFDERYADRLLTLTLDVTDRAAVIAAVNTAVEHVGRLDIVVNNAGTLSMGMIEEFTEAEARAQFEVNLFGALWVSQAVLPHLRAQRSGHIVQVSSIAALGGFPSTGLYSASKFALEGMSEALAMEAAAFDIKVSIVQPGGYWTDLYTSVRATTPMDAYAPLRAELERQWAEGSIDSEPRLAAEALLQLVDSDEPPLRLLLGGMVYDLAFDISRRRMDTWASWEQVSRAAEHAVAAPERS
;
A
#
# COMPACT_ATOMS: atom_id res chain seq x y z
N MET A 1 -18.80 -14.73 7.86
CA MET A 1 -19.07 -13.40 7.28
C MET A 1 -18.18 -12.40 8.01
N ARG A 2 -17.26 -11.77 7.31
CA ARG A 2 -16.34 -10.74 7.83
C ARG A 2 -16.78 -9.36 7.37
N THR A 3 -16.29 -8.33 8.04
CA THR A 3 -16.56 -6.94 7.67
C THR A 3 -15.26 -6.26 7.26
N TRP A 4 -15.26 -5.67 6.07
CA TRP A 4 -14.12 -5.01 5.45
C TRP A 4 -14.28 -3.49 5.43
N PHE A 5 -13.19 -2.77 5.64
CA PHE A 5 -13.07 -1.34 5.35
C PHE A 5 -11.98 -1.16 4.30
N ILE A 6 -12.33 -0.67 3.11
CA ILE A 6 -11.42 -0.60 1.97
C ILE A 6 -11.33 0.83 1.46
N THR A 7 -10.14 1.43 1.49
CA THR A 7 -9.91 2.77 0.93
C THR A 7 -9.54 2.69 -0.56
N GLY A 8 -9.89 3.73 -1.32
CA GLY A 8 -9.66 3.74 -2.77
C GLY A 8 -10.48 2.69 -3.53
N ALA A 9 -11.69 2.38 -3.03
CA ALA A 9 -12.51 1.25 -3.51
C ALA A 9 -13.36 1.57 -4.75
N SER A 10 -13.29 2.77 -5.33
CA SER A 10 -14.12 3.13 -6.50
C SER A 10 -13.62 2.51 -7.81
N ARG A 11 -12.35 2.10 -7.91
CA ARG A 11 -11.73 1.58 -9.13
C ARG A 11 -10.52 0.69 -8.84
N GLY A 12 -9.95 0.09 -9.89
CA GLY A 12 -8.71 -0.69 -9.83
C GLY A 12 -8.70 -1.82 -8.81
N LEU A 13 -7.59 -2.01 -8.11
CA LEU A 13 -7.44 -3.07 -7.11
C LEU A 13 -8.44 -2.96 -5.97
N GLY A 14 -8.68 -1.74 -5.45
CA GLY A 14 -9.64 -1.55 -4.35
C GLY A 14 -11.06 -1.96 -4.72
N ARG A 15 -11.48 -1.71 -5.96
CA ARG A 15 -12.76 -2.18 -6.48
C ARG A 15 -12.80 -3.71 -6.60
N ALA A 16 -11.71 -4.31 -7.09
CA ALA A 16 -11.61 -5.76 -7.21
C ALA A 16 -11.64 -6.45 -5.83
N PHE A 17 -10.96 -5.89 -4.83
CA PHE A 17 -10.98 -6.37 -3.45
C PHE A 17 -12.39 -6.29 -2.85
N ALA A 18 -13.08 -5.16 -3.04
CA ALA A 18 -14.46 -4.97 -2.58
C ALA A 18 -15.41 -5.98 -3.22
N ALA A 19 -15.35 -6.14 -4.54
CA ALA A 19 -16.19 -7.09 -5.26
C ALA A 19 -15.95 -8.54 -4.81
N ALA A 20 -14.68 -8.97 -4.67
CA ALA A 20 -14.34 -10.32 -4.24
C ALA A 20 -14.82 -10.62 -2.80
N ALA A 21 -14.71 -9.65 -1.89
CA ALA A 21 -15.26 -9.77 -0.53
C ALA A 21 -16.79 -9.88 -0.53
N LEU A 22 -17.48 -9.07 -1.32
CA LEU A 22 -18.94 -9.12 -1.48
C LEU A 22 -19.42 -10.41 -2.13
N ASP A 23 -18.72 -10.90 -3.16
CA ASP A 23 -19.05 -12.16 -3.86
C ASP A 23 -19.02 -13.37 -2.94
N ARG A 24 -18.09 -13.42 -1.99
CA ARG A 24 -18.04 -14.52 -1.01
C ARG A 24 -19.01 -14.33 0.17
N GLY A 25 -19.82 -13.28 0.19
CA GLY A 25 -20.84 -13.05 1.20
C GLY A 25 -20.43 -12.18 2.38
N ASP A 26 -19.27 -11.52 2.33
CA ASP A 26 -18.81 -10.59 3.36
C ASP A 26 -19.49 -9.22 3.25
N ARG A 27 -19.39 -8.39 4.31
CA ARG A 27 -19.79 -6.99 4.32
C ARG A 27 -18.62 -6.10 3.95
N VAL A 28 -18.87 -5.04 3.19
CA VAL A 28 -17.84 -4.08 2.77
C VAL A 28 -18.27 -2.65 3.05
N VAL A 29 -17.41 -1.91 3.70
CA VAL A 29 -17.41 -0.45 3.72
C VAL A 29 -16.39 0.02 2.69
N ALA A 30 -16.87 0.51 1.55
CA ALA A 30 -16.07 0.98 0.44
C ALA A 30 -15.91 2.49 0.52
N ALA A 31 -14.68 2.98 0.69
CA ALA A 31 -14.39 4.40 0.85
C ALA A 31 -13.55 4.93 -0.31
N ALA A 32 -13.93 6.07 -0.90
CA ALA A 32 -13.16 6.77 -1.91
C ALA A 32 -13.64 8.23 -2.05
N ARG A 33 -12.83 9.10 -2.68
CA ARG A 33 -13.19 10.51 -2.90
C ARG A 33 -14.46 10.69 -3.74
N THR A 34 -14.70 9.77 -4.66
CA THR A 34 -15.92 9.71 -5.48
C THR A 34 -16.34 8.25 -5.54
N ILE A 35 -17.49 7.95 -4.99
CA ILE A 35 -18.04 6.59 -4.93
C ILE A 35 -19.54 6.68 -4.69
N ALA A 36 -20.32 5.83 -5.37
CA ALA A 36 -21.75 5.70 -5.14
C ALA A 36 -22.13 4.21 -4.98
N GLN A 37 -23.25 3.94 -4.31
CA GLN A 37 -23.82 2.59 -4.21
C GLN A 37 -24.08 1.99 -5.60
N ALA A 38 -24.55 2.83 -6.53
CA ALA A 38 -24.85 2.43 -7.91
C ALA A 38 -23.61 2.04 -8.74
N ASP A 39 -22.40 2.33 -8.25
CA ASP A 39 -21.17 1.86 -8.90
C ASP A 39 -20.97 0.34 -8.72
N PHE A 40 -21.72 -0.28 -7.84
CA PHE A 40 -21.67 -1.72 -7.53
C PHE A 40 -22.96 -2.42 -7.98
N ASP A 41 -22.89 -3.73 -8.14
CA ASP A 41 -24.05 -4.56 -8.46
C ASP A 41 -25.10 -4.47 -7.35
N GLU A 42 -26.38 -4.31 -7.71
CA GLU A 42 -27.50 -4.19 -6.77
C GLU A 42 -27.63 -5.40 -5.81
N ARG A 43 -27.14 -6.58 -6.21
CA ARG A 43 -27.11 -7.79 -5.37
C ARG A 43 -26.30 -7.62 -4.08
N TYR A 44 -25.48 -6.57 -3.97
CA TYR A 44 -24.67 -6.26 -2.79
C TYR A 44 -25.29 -5.23 -1.85
N ALA A 45 -26.44 -4.66 -2.20
CA ALA A 45 -27.02 -3.48 -1.54
C ALA A 45 -27.18 -3.63 -0.01
N ASP A 46 -27.45 -4.84 0.46
CA ASP A 46 -27.64 -5.17 1.89
C ASP A 46 -26.32 -5.38 2.66
N ARG A 47 -25.18 -5.49 1.95
CA ARG A 47 -23.86 -5.78 2.51
C ARG A 47 -22.80 -4.76 2.14
N LEU A 48 -23.16 -3.70 1.42
CA LEU A 48 -22.27 -2.63 0.98
C LEU A 48 -22.69 -1.29 1.59
N LEU A 49 -21.75 -0.63 2.24
CA LEU A 49 -21.82 0.79 2.59
C LEU A 49 -20.76 1.54 1.79
N THR A 50 -21.14 2.62 1.11
CA THR A 50 -20.21 3.52 0.43
C THR A 50 -20.02 4.80 1.23
N LEU A 51 -18.76 5.24 1.41
CA LEU A 51 -18.40 6.47 2.11
C LEU A 51 -17.53 7.37 1.24
N THR A 52 -17.93 8.61 1.05
CA THR A 52 -17.05 9.63 0.44
C THR A 52 -15.94 9.98 1.42
N LEU A 53 -14.68 9.74 1.03
CA LEU A 53 -13.53 9.94 1.89
C LEU A 53 -12.29 10.35 1.09
N ASP A 54 -11.70 11.49 1.45
CA ASP A 54 -10.32 11.81 1.12
C ASP A 54 -9.42 11.38 2.30
N VAL A 55 -8.53 10.43 2.07
CA VAL A 55 -7.64 9.89 3.11
C VAL A 55 -6.60 10.92 3.60
N THR A 56 -6.41 12.03 2.89
CA THR A 56 -5.51 13.12 3.31
C THR A 56 -6.14 14.01 4.38
N ASP A 57 -7.45 13.97 4.54
CA ASP A 57 -8.16 14.65 5.64
C ASP A 57 -8.28 13.71 6.85
N ARG A 58 -7.40 13.91 7.84
CA ARG A 58 -7.38 13.10 9.06
C ARG A 58 -8.70 13.14 9.84
N ALA A 59 -9.37 14.29 9.89
CA ALA A 59 -10.64 14.41 10.61
C ALA A 59 -11.75 13.65 9.89
N ALA A 60 -11.81 13.74 8.55
CA ALA A 60 -12.72 12.95 7.74
C ALA A 60 -12.47 11.45 7.86
N VAL A 61 -11.22 11.00 7.95
CA VAL A 61 -10.87 9.59 8.17
C VAL A 61 -11.43 9.09 9.51
N ILE A 62 -11.23 9.82 10.59
CA ILE A 62 -11.76 9.46 11.92
C ILE A 62 -13.29 9.37 11.89
N ALA A 63 -13.95 10.35 11.30
CA ALA A 63 -15.41 10.36 11.17
C ALA A 63 -15.92 9.18 10.32
N ALA A 64 -15.27 8.88 9.19
CA ALA A 64 -15.65 7.77 8.31
C ALA A 64 -15.49 6.40 9.00
N VAL A 65 -14.41 6.19 9.76
CA VAL A 65 -14.20 4.94 10.51
C VAL A 65 -15.27 4.78 11.61
N ASN A 66 -15.59 5.85 12.36
CA ASN A 66 -16.63 5.80 13.37
C ASN A 66 -18.01 5.48 12.75
N THR A 67 -18.38 6.17 11.67
CA THR A 67 -19.61 5.88 10.91
C THR A 67 -19.63 4.43 10.41
N ALA A 68 -18.51 3.92 9.91
CA ALA A 68 -18.41 2.52 9.51
C ALA A 68 -18.69 1.57 10.67
N VAL A 69 -18.02 1.76 11.82
CA VAL A 69 -18.20 0.90 13.01
C VAL A 69 -19.63 0.98 13.56
N GLU A 70 -20.22 2.17 13.61
CA GLU A 70 -21.62 2.36 14.01
C GLU A 70 -22.59 1.59 13.10
N HIS A 71 -22.33 1.56 11.79
CA HIS A 71 -23.20 0.89 10.82
C HIS A 71 -23.03 -0.63 10.82
N VAL A 72 -21.79 -1.14 10.89
CA VAL A 72 -21.51 -2.57 10.71
C VAL A 72 -21.21 -3.31 12.02
N GLY A 73 -21.02 -2.61 13.12
CA GLY A 73 -20.78 -3.13 14.47
C GLY A 73 -19.34 -3.51 14.77
N ARG A 74 -18.58 -3.98 13.78
CA ARG A 74 -17.17 -4.37 13.91
C ARG A 74 -16.43 -4.29 12.58
N LEU A 75 -15.12 -4.17 12.62
CA LEU A 75 -14.25 -4.30 11.47
C LEU A 75 -13.33 -5.50 11.67
N ASP A 76 -13.26 -6.38 10.65
CA ASP A 76 -12.38 -7.54 10.67
C ASP A 76 -11.14 -7.33 9.79
N ILE A 77 -11.33 -6.76 8.61
CA ILE A 77 -10.27 -6.52 7.62
C ILE A 77 -10.28 -5.04 7.24
N VAL A 78 -9.11 -4.41 7.31
CA VAL A 78 -8.91 -3.01 6.88
C VAL A 78 -7.88 -3.01 5.76
N VAL A 79 -8.25 -2.50 4.58
CA VAL A 79 -7.36 -2.45 3.41
C VAL A 79 -7.02 -1.00 3.09
N ASN A 80 -5.81 -0.59 3.42
CA ASN A 80 -5.24 0.70 3.01
C ASN A 80 -4.75 0.59 1.56
N ASN A 81 -5.69 0.78 0.63
CA ASN A 81 -5.44 0.68 -0.81
C ASN A 81 -5.39 2.04 -1.51
N ALA A 82 -5.97 3.08 -0.94
CA ALA A 82 -5.90 4.42 -1.54
C ALA A 82 -4.45 4.81 -1.82
N GLY A 83 -4.17 5.18 -3.06
CA GLY A 83 -2.83 5.52 -3.49
C GLY A 83 -2.82 6.33 -4.79
N THR A 84 -1.70 6.96 -5.07
CA THR A 84 -1.43 7.72 -6.29
C THR A 84 -0.03 7.41 -6.79
N LEU A 85 0.17 7.54 -8.09
CA LEU A 85 1.45 7.36 -8.76
C LEU A 85 1.86 8.68 -9.40
N SER A 86 3.02 9.20 -9.01
CA SER A 86 3.69 10.31 -9.69
C SER A 86 4.93 9.80 -10.40
N MET A 87 5.13 10.24 -11.64
CA MET A 87 6.26 9.86 -12.48
C MET A 87 7.06 11.09 -12.92
N GLY A 88 8.36 11.02 -12.74
CA GLY A 88 9.32 12.06 -13.11
C GLY A 88 10.71 11.76 -12.56
N MET A 89 11.73 12.41 -13.12
CA MET A 89 13.06 12.35 -12.51
C MET A 89 13.04 13.12 -11.19
N ILE A 90 13.89 12.73 -10.24
CA ILE A 90 13.88 13.33 -8.88
C ILE A 90 14.01 14.85 -8.93
N GLU A 91 14.85 15.37 -9.83
CA GLU A 91 15.09 16.80 -9.99
C GLU A 91 13.89 17.59 -10.55
N GLU A 92 12.95 16.93 -11.19
CA GLU A 92 11.81 17.55 -11.87
C GLU A 92 10.62 17.83 -10.94
N PHE A 93 10.60 17.21 -9.76
CA PHE A 93 9.48 17.36 -8.85
C PHE A 93 9.50 18.71 -8.13
N THR A 94 8.37 19.39 -8.13
CA THR A 94 8.12 20.52 -7.23
C THR A 94 7.89 20.03 -5.80
N GLU A 95 8.08 20.92 -4.81
CA GLU A 95 7.78 20.61 -3.41
C GLU A 95 6.32 20.17 -3.22
N ALA A 96 5.37 20.82 -3.89
CA ALA A 96 3.96 20.52 -3.78
C ALA A 96 3.64 19.09 -4.29
N GLU A 97 4.21 18.69 -5.43
CA GLU A 97 4.04 17.34 -5.99
C GLU A 97 4.67 16.28 -5.08
N ALA A 98 5.87 16.56 -4.56
CA ALA A 98 6.55 15.67 -3.65
C ALA A 98 5.72 15.44 -2.38
N ARG A 99 5.24 16.52 -1.72
CA ARG A 99 4.38 16.42 -0.55
C ARG A 99 3.08 15.66 -0.84
N ALA A 100 2.40 15.99 -1.95
CA ALA A 100 1.14 15.35 -2.33
C ALA A 100 1.26 13.83 -2.52
N GLN A 101 2.42 13.33 -2.98
CA GLN A 101 2.69 11.90 -3.10
C GLN A 101 2.67 11.20 -1.73
N PHE A 102 3.30 11.81 -0.72
CA PHE A 102 3.36 11.25 0.63
C PHE A 102 2.05 11.41 1.40
N GLU A 103 1.31 12.51 1.18
CA GLU A 103 0.01 12.74 1.83
C GLU A 103 -0.96 11.58 1.57
N VAL A 104 -1.03 11.09 0.34
CA VAL A 104 -1.92 9.97 0.02
C VAL A 104 -1.32 8.63 0.43
N ASN A 105 -0.08 8.35 -0.02
CA ASN A 105 0.48 6.98 0.05
C ASN A 105 0.98 6.58 1.43
N LEU A 106 1.38 7.55 2.26
CA LEU A 106 1.88 7.32 3.62
C LEU A 106 0.92 7.83 4.68
N PHE A 107 0.66 9.15 4.69
CA PHE A 107 -0.14 9.75 5.76
C PHE A 107 -1.60 9.30 5.70
N GLY A 108 -2.19 9.12 4.52
CA GLY A 108 -3.53 8.55 4.39
C GLY A 108 -3.66 7.16 5.04
N ALA A 109 -2.70 6.27 4.78
CA ALA A 109 -2.66 4.95 5.40
C ALA A 109 -2.39 5.01 6.92
N LEU A 110 -1.56 5.96 7.37
CA LEU A 110 -1.32 6.22 8.79
C LEU A 110 -2.59 6.67 9.51
N TRP A 111 -3.33 7.64 8.94
CA TRP A 111 -4.56 8.15 9.56
C TRP A 111 -5.63 7.07 9.67
N VAL A 112 -5.81 6.25 8.63
CA VAL A 112 -6.74 5.11 8.68
C VAL A 112 -6.29 4.09 9.71
N SER A 113 -5.01 3.71 9.74
CA SER A 113 -4.47 2.78 10.73
C SER A 113 -4.70 3.29 12.15
N GLN A 114 -4.40 4.57 12.42
CA GLN A 114 -4.65 5.20 13.73
C GLN A 114 -6.14 5.21 14.11
N ALA A 115 -7.03 5.44 13.15
CA ALA A 115 -8.46 5.49 13.40
C ALA A 115 -9.07 4.12 13.70
N VAL A 116 -8.61 3.05 13.04
CA VAL A 116 -9.16 1.69 13.24
C VAL A 116 -8.56 0.96 14.43
N LEU A 117 -7.31 1.25 14.82
CA LEU A 117 -6.61 0.56 15.91
C LEU A 117 -7.35 0.53 17.25
N PRO A 118 -7.99 1.61 17.74
CA PRO A 118 -8.76 1.56 18.99
C PRO A 118 -9.88 0.52 18.94
N HIS A 119 -10.56 0.39 17.80
CA HIS A 119 -11.65 -0.57 17.60
C HIS A 119 -11.11 -2.00 17.53
N LEU A 120 -10.09 -2.26 16.70
CA LEU A 120 -9.47 -3.58 16.56
C LEU A 120 -8.84 -4.05 17.89
N ARG A 121 -8.21 -3.13 18.63
CA ARG A 121 -7.64 -3.43 19.96
C ARG A 121 -8.72 -3.80 20.97
N ALA A 122 -9.85 -3.09 20.99
CA ALA A 122 -11.00 -3.43 21.84
C ALA A 122 -11.59 -4.80 21.47
N GLN A 123 -11.60 -5.15 20.19
CA GLN A 123 -12.04 -6.45 19.68
C GLN A 123 -11.03 -7.58 19.96
N ARG A 124 -9.76 -7.25 20.24
CA ARG A 124 -8.62 -8.19 20.27
C ARG A 124 -8.57 -9.07 19.02
N SER A 125 -8.85 -8.48 17.91
CA SER A 125 -8.82 -9.15 16.60
C SER A 125 -8.89 -8.13 15.48
N GLY A 126 -8.33 -8.49 14.32
CA GLY A 126 -8.39 -7.71 13.10
C GLY A 126 -7.19 -7.97 12.20
N HIS A 127 -7.29 -7.56 10.95
CA HIS A 127 -6.20 -7.66 10.00
C HIS A 127 -6.10 -6.37 9.19
N ILE A 128 -4.99 -5.64 9.33
CA ILE A 128 -4.68 -4.45 8.53
C ILE A 128 -3.83 -4.89 7.36
N VAL A 129 -4.29 -4.63 6.14
CA VAL A 129 -3.55 -4.89 4.90
C VAL A 129 -3.12 -3.57 4.28
N GLN A 130 -1.83 -3.39 4.11
CA GLN A 130 -1.22 -2.22 3.47
C GLN A 130 -0.90 -2.54 2.01
N VAL A 131 -1.51 -1.84 1.06
CA VAL A 131 -1.21 -2.03 -0.36
C VAL A 131 0.01 -1.20 -0.72
N SER A 132 1.16 -1.89 -0.77
CA SER A 132 2.45 -1.35 -1.20
C SER A 132 2.63 -1.47 -2.72
N SER A 133 3.81 -1.83 -3.17
CA SER A 133 4.16 -1.99 -4.58
C SER A 133 5.51 -2.71 -4.73
N ILE A 134 5.75 -3.29 -5.90
CA ILE A 134 7.09 -3.66 -6.38
C ILE A 134 8.09 -2.49 -6.24
N ALA A 135 7.62 -1.24 -6.33
CA ALA A 135 8.44 -0.04 -6.16
C ALA A 135 9.02 0.12 -4.75
N ALA A 136 8.57 -0.64 -3.75
CA ALA A 136 9.19 -0.70 -2.42
C ALA A 136 10.29 -1.76 -2.30
N LEU A 137 10.50 -2.59 -3.32
CA LEU A 137 11.63 -3.52 -3.36
C LEU A 137 12.94 -2.81 -3.75
N GLY A 138 12.85 -1.79 -4.61
CA GLY A 138 13.97 -1.00 -5.08
C GLY A 138 13.52 0.34 -5.66
N GLY A 139 14.46 1.28 -5.81
CA GLY A 139 14.21 2.51 -6.56
C GLY A 139 14.38 2.25 -8.05
N PHE A 140 13.45 2.77 -8.83
CA PHE A 140 13.49 2.72 -10.29
C PHE A 140 13.51 4.14 -10.86
N PRO A 141 14.24 4.40 -11.95
CA PRO A 141 14.20 5.71 -12.61
C PRO A 141 12.77 6.12 -12.91
N SER A 142 12.48 7.41 -12.85
CA SER A 142 11.17 8.06 -13.01
C SER A 142 10.09 7.74 -11.97
N THR A 143 10.30 6.78 -11.06
CA THR A 143 9.34 6.48 -9.98
C THR A 143 9.91 6.76 -8.58
N GLY A 144 10.98 7.54 -8.47
CA GLY A 144 11.74 7.71 -7.22
C GLY A 144 10.90 8.18 -6.03
N LEU A 145 10.04 9.20 -6.20
CA LEU A 145 9.16 9.66 -5.10
C LEU A 145 8.05 8.66 -4.77
N TYR A 146 7.50 7.99 -5.78
CA TYR A 146 6.55 6.91 -5.55
C TYR A 146 7.20 5.77 -4.77
N SER A 147 8.39 5.32 -5.20
CA SER A 147 9.17 4.31 -4.47
C SER A 147 9.41 4.75 -3.03
N ALA A 148 9.91 5.98 -2.81
CA ALA A 148 10.17 6.50 -1.47
C ALA A 148 8.90 6.47 -0.58
N SER A 149 7.73 6.83 -1.12
CA SER A 149 6.47 6.79 -0.38
C SER A 149 6.06 5.35 0.00
N LYS A 150 6.32 4.37 -0.88
CA LYS A 150 6.02 2.95 -0.62
C LYS A 150 7.03 2.32 0.34
N PHE A 151 8.31 2.68 0.26
CA PHE A 151 9.31 2.31 1.28
C PHE A 151 8.92 2.84 2.67
N ALA A 152 8.48 4.11 2.75
CA ALA A 152 8.04 4.70 4.00
C ALA A 152 6.80 3.99 4.58
N LEU A 153 5.83 3.64 3.73
CA LEU A 153 4.66 2.85 4.11
C LEU A 153 5.07 1.49 4.69
N GLU A 154 6.03 0.80 4.05
CA GLU A 154 6.47 -0.52 4.54
C GLU A 154 7.22 -0.43 5.86
N GLY A 155 8.14 0.53 6.02
CA GLY A 155 8.83 0.73 7.29
C GLY A 155 7.87 1.03 8.44
N MET A 156 6.85 1.87 8.21
CA MET A 156 5.76 2.09 9.18
C MET A 156 4.99 0.81 9.47
N SER A 157 4.71 0.01 8.45
CA SER A 157 3.89 -1.21 8.59
C SER A 157 4.63 -2.33 9.33
N GLU A 158 5.95 -2.44 9.19
CA GLU A 158 6.77 -3.37 9.98
C GLU A 158 6.68 -3.04 11.48
N ALA A 159 6.85 -1.76 11.85
CA ALA A 159 6.72 -1.33 13.23
C ALA A 159 5.30 -1.60 13.75
N LEU A 160 4.28 -1.22 12.96
CA LEU A 160 2.89 -1.46 13.31
C LEU A 160 2.58 -2.95 13.54
N ALA A 161 3.16 -3.85 12.75
CA ALA A 161 2.95 -5.28 12.91
C ALA A 161 3.44 -5.78 14.28
N MET A 162 4.59 -5.31 14.72
CA MET A 162 5.14 -5.65 16.05
C MET A 162 4.30 -5.04 17.18
N GLU A 163 3.85 -3.80 17.05
CA GLU A 163 3.03 -3.11 18.04
C GLU A 163 1.63 -3.74 18.17
N ALA A 164 1.01 -4.08 17.03
CA ALA A 164 -0.35 -4.59 16.94
C ALA A 164 -0.47 -6.06 17.40
N ALA A 165 0.61 -6.84 17.30
CA ALA A 165 0.66 -8.24 17.70
C ALA A 165 0.28 -8.45 19.18
N ALA A 166 0.60 -7.50 20.07
CA ALA A 166 0.21 -7.53 21.47
C ALA A 166 -1.31 -7.53 21.72
N PHE A 167 -2.10 -7.21 20.68
CA PHE A 167 -3.55 -7.11 20.70
C PHE A 167 -4.24 -8.12 19.77
N ASP A 168 -3.51 -9.15 19.30
CA ASP A 168 -4.01 -10.16 18.35
C ASP A 168 -4.46 -9.55 17.00
N ILE A 169 -3.87 -8.41 16.62
CA ILE A 169 -4.13 -7.72 15.35
C ILE A 169 -3.01 -8.10 14.38
N LYS A 170 -3.40 -8.64 13.22
CA LYS A 170 -2.49 -8.99 12.14
C LYS A 170 -2.22 -7.77 11.25
N VAL A 171 -1.02 -7.67 10.71
CA VAL A 171 -0.66 -6.67 9.69
C VAL A 171 0.05 -7.39 8.55
N SER A 172 -0.39 -7.12 7.32
CA SER A 172 0.29 -7.62 6.13
C SER A 172 0.47 -6.51 5.10
N ILE A 173 1.54 -6.63 4.34
CA ILE A 173 1.90 -5.74 3.24
C ILE A 173 1.75 -6.55 1.95
N VAL A 174 0.93 -6.10 1.02
CA VAL A 174 0.86 -6.70 -0.32
C VAL A 174 1.65 -5.84 -1.29
N GLN A 175 2.47 -6.47 -2.12
CA GLN A 175 3.39 -5.82 -3.05
C GLN A 175 3.01 -6.20 -4.50
N PRO A 176 2.01 -5.51 -5.10
CA PRO A 176 1.62 -5.76 -6.48
C PRO A 176 2.67 -5.28 -7.48
N GLY A 177 2.77 -6.01 -8.59
CA GLY A 177 3.41 -5.57 -9.82
C GLY A 177 2.45 -4.77 -10.70
N GLY A 178 2.53 -4.99 -12.02
CA GLY A 178 1.60 -4.42 -12.98
C GLY A 178 0.23 -5.08 -12.92
N TYR A 179 -0.80 -4.26 -12.81
CA TYR A 179 -2.20 -4.65 -12.92
C TYR A 179 -2.95 -3.65 -13.78
N TRP A 180 -3.78 -4.14 -14.69
CA TRP A 180 -4.66 -3.27 -15.51
C TRP A 180 -5.62 -2.50 -14.61
N THR A 181 -5.24 -1.27 -14.27
CA THR A 181 -6.02 -0.38 -13.41
C THR A 181 -5.93 1.06 -13.89
N ASP A 182 -6.87 1.90 -13.48
CA ASP A 182 -6.84 3.34 -13.73
C ASP A 182 -5.67 4.08 -13.06
N LEU A 183 -4.80 3.38 -12.33
CA LEU A 183 -3.60 3.98 -11.76
C LEU A 183 -2.71 4.55 -12.88
N TYR A 184 -2.56 3.83 -13.98
CA TYR A 184 -1.77 4.25 -15.13
C TYR A 184 -2.39 5.43 -15.91
N THR A 185 -3.72 5.50 -15.97
CA THR A 185 -4.42 6.61 -16.64
C THR A 185 -4.50 7.86 -15.78
N SER A 186 -4.23 7.74 -14.47
CA SER A 186 -4.26 8.85 -13.50
C SER A 186 -2.87 9.24 -12.99
N VAL A 187 -1.80 8.82 -13.67
CA VAL A 187 -0.43 9.20 -13.35
C VAL A 187 -0.26 10.72 -13.40
N ARG A 188 0.39 11.27 -12.39
CA ARG A 188 0.83 12.67 -12.37
C ARG A 188 2.26 12.72 -12.87
N ALA A 189 2.47 13.19 -14.10
CA ALA A 189 3.80 13.36 -14.67
C ALA A 189 4.35 14.75 -14.36
N THR A 190 5.65 14.84 -14.06
CA THR A 190 6.38 16.08 -13.95
C THR A 190 6.53 16.76 -15.32
N THR A 191 6.89 18.04 -15.32
CA THR A 191 7.36 18.70 -16.55
C THR A 191 8.76 18.15 -16.89
N PRO A 192 8.94 17.51 -18.07
CA PRO A 192 10.21 16.90 -18.44
C PRO A 192 11.33 17.93 -18.61
N MET A 193 12.54 17.63 -18.12
CA MET A 193 13.76 18.36 -18.42
C MET A 193 14.49 17.70 -19.58
N ASP A 194 14.98 18.51 -20.52
CA ASP A 194 15.70 18.06 -21.73
C ASP A 194 16.95 17.21 -21.40
N ALA A 195 17.59 17.51 -20.26
CA ALA A 195 18.77 16.77 -19.79
C ALA A 195 18.49 15.25 -19.62
N TYR A 196 17.26 14.87 -19.33
CA TYR A 196 16.85 13.48 -19.12
C TYR A 196 16.17 12.83 -20.35
N ALA A 197 16.07 13.55 -21.48
CA ALA A 197 15.41 13.03 -22.68
C ALA A 197 15.99 11.67 -23.17
N PRO A 198 17.32 11.45 -23.22
CA PRO A 198 17.87 10.15 -23.62
C PRO A 198 17.50 9.01 -22.67
N LEU A 199 17.51 9.26 -21.35
CA LEU A 199 17.12 8.27 -20.34
C LEU A 199 15.64 7.92 -20.46
N ARG A 200 14.76 8.91 -20.67
CA ARG A 200 13.32 8.66 -20.88
C ARG A 200 13.05 7.78 -22.08
N ALA A 201 13.67 8.08 -23.22
CA ALA A 201 13.50 7.28 -24.42
C ALA A 201 13.93 5.81 -24.22
N GLU A 202 14.99 5.58 -23.45
CA GLU A 202 15.45 4.22 -23.12
C GLU A 202 14.46 3.51 -22.21
N LEU A 203 13.93 4.19 -21.17
CA LEU A 203 12.92 3.62 -20.27
C LEU A 203 11.61 3.29 -21.00
N GLU A 204 11.15 4.17 -21.88
CA GLU A 204 9.96 3.93 -22.70
C GLU A 204 10.13 2.69 -23.60
N ARG A 205 11.31 2.52 -24.20
CA ARG A 205 11.64 1.33 -24.99
C ARG A 205 11.59 0.06 -24.13
N GLN A 206 12.22 0.08 -22.95
CA GLN A 206 12.24 -1.06 -22.04
C GLN A 206 10.82 -1.45 -21.55
N TRP A 207 9.97 -0.46 -21.26
CA TRP A 207 8.59 -0.71 -20.84
C TRP A 207 7.73 -1.26 -21.97
N ALA A 208 7.92 -0.78 -23.20
CA ALA A 208 7.22 -1.30 -24.37
C ALA A 208 7.55 -2.78 -24.65
N GLU A 209 8.77 -3.22 -24.33
CA GLU A 209 9.23 -4.59 -24.56
C GLU A 209 8.85 -5.55 -23.41
N GLY A 210 8.61 -5.08 -22.18
CA GLY A 210 8.59 -5.94 -20.99
C GLY A 210 7.42 -5.76 -20.01
N SER A 211 6.39 -4.99 -20.35
CA SER A 211 5.24 -4.84 -19.43
C SER A 211 4.35 -6.07 -19.44
N ILE A 212 4.18 -6.69 -18.26
CA ILE A 212 3.18 -7.75 -18.02
C ILE A 212 2.22 -7.23 -16.97
N ASP A 213 1.02 -6.85 -17.42
CA ASP A 213 -0.06 -6.43 -16.54
C ASP A 213 -1.09 -7.55 -16.37
N SER A 214 -1.50 -7.78 -15.14
CA SER A 214 -2.43 -8.82 -14.75
C SER A 214 -3.83 -8.27 -14.49
N GLU A 215 -4.83 -9.14 -14.51
CA GLU A 215 -6.18 -8.78 -14.11
C GLU A 215 -6.27 -8.49 -12.60
N PRO A 216 -6.92 -7.38 -12.18
CA PRO A 216 -7.11 -7.06 -10.75
C PRO A 216 -7.77 -8.16 -9.92
N ARG A 217 -8.59 -9.02 -10.56
CA ARG A 217 -9.23 -10.18 -9.94
C ARG A 217 -8.23 -11.14 -9.33
N LEU A 218 -7.09 -11.38 -9.98
CA LEU A 218 -6.05 -12.28 -9.47
C LEU A 218 -5.42 -11.77 -8.17
N ALA A 219 -5.22 -10.44 -8.06
CA ALA A 219 -4.78 -9.83 -6.82
C ALA A 219 -5.83 -9.96 -5.71
N ALA A 220 -7.12 -9.86 -6.07
CA ALA A 220 -8.20 -10.02 -5.11
C ALA A 220 -8.29 -11.46 -4.59
N GLU A 221 -8.13 -12.45 -5.44
CA GLU A 221 -8.08 -13.86 -5.03
C GLU A 221 -6.90 -14.15 -4.09
N ALA A 222 -5.73 -13.59 -4.38
CA ALA A 222 -4.57 -13.70 -3.49
C ALA A 222 -4.81 -13.01 -2.15
N LEU A 223 -5.46 -11.83 -2.14
CA LEU A 223 -5.83 -11.13 -0.91
C LEU A 223 -6.81 -11.94 -0.07
N LEU A 224 -7.80 -12.61 -0.68
CA LEU A 224 -8.72 -13.49 0.04
C LEU A 224 -7.97 -14.64 0.73
N GLN A 225 -7.03 -15.28 0.04
CA GLN A 225 -6.18 -16.33 0.63
C GLN A 225 -5.33 -15.79 1.79
N LEU A 226 -4.75 -14.59 1.62
CA LEU A 226 -3.96 -13.94 2.68
C LEU A 226 -4.77 -13.74 3.96
N VAL A 227 -5.96 -13.17 3.85
CA VAL A 227 -6.79 -12.86 5.03
C VAL A 227 -7.46 -14.09 5.63
N ASP A 228 -7.53 -15.20 4.90
CA ASP A 228 -8.04 -16.48 5.39
C ASP A 228 -6.97 -17.31 6.11
N SER A 229 -5.70 -16.95 5.97
CA SER A 229 -4.61 -17.62 6.66
C SER A 229 -4.63 -17.37 8.17
N ASP A 230 -4.43 -18.43 8.95
CA ASP A 230 -4.23 -18.28 10.40
C ASP A 230 -2.92 -17.59 10.73
N GLU A 231 -1.89 -17.81 9.91
CA GLU A 231 -0.56 -17.22 10.02
C GLU A 231 -0.18 -16.49 8.71
N PRO A 232 -0.80 -15.32 8.40
CA PRO A 232 -0.47 -14.59 7.20
C PRO A 232 0.95 -14.05 7.24
N PRO A 233 1.69 -14.07 6.12
CA PRO A 233 3.00 -13.45 6.06
C PRO A 233 2.91 -11.93 6.24
N LEU A 234 3.96 -11.34 6.80
CA LEU A 234 4.08 -9.86 6.84
C LEU A 234 4.10 -9.27 5.42
N ARG A 235 4.74 -9.96 4.45
CA ARG A 235 4.79 -9.53 3.05
C ARG A 235 4.30 -10.61 2.11
N LEU A 236 3.44 -10.21 1.17
CA LEU A 236 2.97 -11.05 0.08
C LEU A 236 3.27 -10.36 -1.26
N LEU A 237 4.11 -10.99 -2.07
CA LEU A 237 4.43 -10.57 -3.42
C LEU A 237 3.31 -11.00 -4.37
N LEU A 238 2.80 -10.07 -5.20
CA LEU A 238 1.73 -10.36 -6.15
C LEU A 238 2.24 -10.29 -7.59
N GLY A 239 2.52 -11.46 -8.15
CA GLY A 239 2.98 -11.67 -9.52
C GLY A 239 4.35 -12.33 -9.62
N GLY A 240 4.56 -13.16 -10.65
CA GLY A 240 5.81 -13.89 -10.87
C GLY A 240 7.00 -12.96 -11.06
N MET A 241 6.85 -11.91 -11.89
CA MET A 241 7.90 -10.91 -12.09
C MET A 241 8.29 -10.21 -10.77
N VAL A 242 7.31 -9.88 -9.91
CA VAL A 242 7.57 -9.26 -8.59
C VAL A 242 8.35 -10.21 -7.71
N TYR A 243 7.97 -11.49 -7.72
CA TYR A 243 8.65 -12.55 -6.97
C TYR A 243 10.12 -12.65 -7.37
N ASP A 244 10.40 -12.82 -8.66
CA ASP A 244 11.76 -12.96 -9.16
C ASP A 244 12.61 -11.72 -8.88
N LEU A 245 12.06 -10.53 -9.13
CA LEU A 245 12.75 -9.26 -8.90
C LEU A 245 13.05 -9.04 -7.40
N ALA A 246 12.17 -9.44 -6.49
CA ALA A 246 12.39 -9.33 -5.06
C ALA A 246 13.63 -10.12 -4.61
N PHE A 247 13.80 -11.35 -5.14
CA PHE A 247 14.97 -12.18 -4.86
C PHE A 247 16.23 -11.61 -5.48
N ASP A 248 16.16 -11.10 -6.72
CA ASP A 248 17.31 -10.52 -7.39
C ASP A 248 17.82 -9.24 -6.73
N ILE A 249 16.91 -8.36 -6.32
CA ILE A 249 17.27 -7.14 -5.58
C ILE A 249 17.86 -7.51 -4.20
N SER A 250 17.25 -8.47 -3.51
CA SER A 250 17.72 -8.91 -2.19
C SER A 250 19.11 -9.53 -2.28
N ARG A 251 19.38 -10.40 -3.23
CA ARG A 251 20.70 -10.98 -3.48
C ARG A 251 21.74 -9.90 -3.73
N ARG A 252 21.49 -8.97 -4.66
CA ARG A 252 22.43 -7.87 -4.95
C ARG A 252 22.75 -7.01 -3.73
N ARG A 253 21.75 -6.77 -2.85
CA ARG A 253 21.98 -6.04 -1.59
C ARG A 253 22.87 -6.84 -0.65
N MET A 254 22.59 -8.13 -0.46
CA MET A 254 23.39 -9.00 0.40
C MET A 254 24.84 -9.10 -0.10
N ASP A 255 25.04 -9.26 -1.40
CA ASP A 255 26.39 -9.31 -2.01
C ASP A 255 27.16 -8.00 -1.78
N THR A 256 26.47 -6.86 -1.93
CA THR A 256 27.07 -5.55 -1.65
C THR A 256 27.46 -5.43 -0.17
N TRP A 257 26.58 -5.81 0.77
CA TRP A 257 26.90 -5.78 2.20
C TRP A 257 28.06 -6.71 2.54
N ALA A 258 28.07 -7.92 2.00
CA ALA A 258 29.17 -8.87 2.20
C ALA A 258 30.50 -8.34 1.68
N SER A 259 30.51 -7.68 0.51
CA SER A 259 31.73 -7.10 -0.06
C SER A 259 32.31 -5.95 0.77
N TRP A 260 31.50 -5.32 1.63
CA TRP A 260 31.90 -4.21 2.52
C TRP A 260 31.93 -4.60 4.00
N GLU A 261 31.90 -5.92 4.32
CA GLU A 261 31.83 -6.42 5.70
C GLU A 261 32.95 -5.85 6.59
N GLN A 262 34.20 -5.84 6.10
CA GLN A 262 35.33 -5.35 6.88
C GLN A 262 35.17 -3.87 7.27
N VAL A 263 34.74 -3.02 6.34
CA VAL A 263 34.51 -1.59 6.59
C VAL A 263 33.33 -1.39 7.55
N SER A 264 32.26 -2.14 7.35
CA SER A 264 31.05 -2.06 8.20
C SER A 264 31.35 -2.44 9.64
N ARG A 265 32.10 -3.54 9.86
CA ARG A 265 32.46 -3.98 11.21
C ARG A 265 33.51 -3.06 11.89
N ALA A 266 34.41 -2.45 11.11
CA ALA A 266 35.37 -1.48 11.64
C ALA A 266 34.71 -0.15 12.08
N ALA A 267 33.50 0.12 11.68
CA ALA A 267 32.73 1.32 12.08
C ALA A 267 32.10 1.20 13.48
N GLU A 268 32.20 0.02 14.12
CA GLU A 268 31.70 -0.21 15.47
C GLU A 268 32.85 -0.27 16.49
N HIS A 269 32.78 0.58 17.54
CA HIS A 269 33.65 0.52 18.69
C HIS A 269 32.84 0.81 19.95
N ALA A 270 32.85 -0.15 20.88
CA ALA A 270 32.13 0.01 22.13
C ALA A 270 32.75 1.12 22.99
N VAL A 271 31.98 2.14 23.32
CA VAL A 271 32.35 3.21 24.25
C VAL A 271 31.38 3.25 25.42
N ALA A 272 31.86 3.70 26.60
CA ALA A 272 30.95 3.91 27.73
C ALA A 272 29.89 4.96 27.38
N ALA A 273 28.64 4.75 27.84
CA ALA A 273 27.60 5.73 27.67
C ALA A 273 27.98 7.06 28.34
N PRO A 274 27.74 8.21 27.71
CA PRO A 274 27.97 9.50 28.36
C PRO A 274 27.10 9.58 29.63
N GLU A 275 27.72 10.13 30.71
CA GLU A 275 26.96 10.39 31.94
C GLU A 275 25.80 11.35 31.60
N ARG A 276 24.58 10.99 31.99
CA ARG A 276 23.40 11.87 31.80
C ARG A 276 23.56 13.02 32.79
N SER A 277 23.77 14.24 32.26
CA SER A 277 23.75 15.49 33.02
C SER A 277 22.36 15.85 33.48
#